data_75479165e458ad6a8d18234200588730
#
_entry.id   75479165e458ad6a8d18234200588730
#
_cell.length_a   1.000
_cell.length_b   1.000
_cell.length_c   1.000
_cell.angle_alpha   90.00
_cell.angle_beta   90.00
_cell.angle_gamma   90.00
#
_symmetry.space_group_name_H-M   'P 1'
#
loop_
_entity.id
_entity.type
_entity.pdbx_description
1 polymer ?
#
loop_
_entity_poly.entity_id
_entity_poly.type
_entity_poly.pdbx_seq_one_letter_code
_entity_poly.pdbx_strand_id
1 'polypeptide(L)'
;MNAIKLFFTALLIIAAVACSQKNPIQNRASLSCIAPAFLEAGDTIALLSPSYGMPMESIDSAAAVIRSWGFVPVIGPNVGNTYRGSYAGTPEERVADLRWALRNPSVKAILCNRGGYGTIHMIDLLAPQDFSRFPKWLVGYSDITTLTEMETCSGVMSIHGAMGRSLIKHNGQDESSILMRDILTGSIPRYTVPAHPQNLPGSATGVLVGGNLCTFSPILGTWADATAGEDFILFMEEVEENMSHIDRLMNTLILNGVFNRCKGVILGQFTDCEANLEYESVEQLLCSYLKDYGIPVCCGFPAGHDEVNYPLIMGSRVTLTVTDTLSTISFQVSE
;
A
#
# COMPACT_ATOMS: atom_id res chain seq x y z
N MET A 1 -8.70 35.56 51.19
CA MET A 1 -9.03 35.94 49.80
C MET A 1 -7.94 35.64 48.79
N ASN A 2 -6.69 35.39 49.18
CA ASN A 2 -5.59 35.16 48.21
C ASN A 2 -5.34 33.68 47.85
N ALA A 3 -5.73 32.71 48.67
CA ALA A 3 -5.52 31.30 48.38
C ALA A 3 -6.45 30.70 47.30
N ILE A 4 -7.69 31.19 47.24
CA ILE A 4 -8.68 30.71 46.25
C ILE A 4 -8.36 31.24 44.85
N LYS A 5 -7.76 32.43 44.69
CA LYS A 5 -7.33 32.96 43.39
C LYS A 5 -6.13 32.18 42.81
N LEU A 6 -5.23 31.70 43.63
CA LEU A 6 -4.07 30.88 43.19
C LEU A 6 -4.52 29.50 42.66
N PHE A 7 -5.55 28.91 43.31
CA PHE A 7 -6.08 27.60 42.88
C PHE A 7 -6.78 27.66 41.52
N PHE A 8 -7.53 28.72 41.24
CA PHE A 8 -8.18 28.90 39.94
C PHE A 8 -7.19 29.20 38.81
N THR A 9 -6.10 29.92 39.07
CA THR A 9 -5.07 30.23 38.09
C THR A 9 -4.26 28.98 37.72
N ALA A 10 -3.95 28.13 38.71
CA ALA A 10 -3.26 26.85 38.48
C ALA A 10 -4.13 25.85 37.69
N LEU A 11 -5.44 25.79 37.93
CA LEU A 11 -6.37 24.92 37.21
C LEU A 11 -6.56 25.38 35.73
N LEU A 12 -6.55 26.67 35.45
CA LEU A 12 -6.62 27.22 34.10
C LEU A 12 -5.34 26.96 33.28
N ILE A 13 -4.17 26.97 33.92
CA ILE A 13 -2.91 26.67 33.27
C ILE A 13 -2.81 25.17 32.92
N ILE A 14 -3.30 24.28 33.81
CA ILE A 14 -3.34 22.83 33.53
C ILE A 14 -4.34 22.50 32.43
N ALA A 15 -5.49 23.17 32.36
CA ALA A 15 -6.45 23.01 31.26
C ALA A 15 -5.92 23.54 29.91
N ALA A 16 -5.13 24.64 29.91
CA ALA A 16 -4.53 25.17 28.70
C ALA A 16 -3.37 24.29 28.16
N VAL A 17 -2.65 23.60 29.02
CA VAL A 17 -1.58 22.64 28.62
C VAL A 17 -2.18 21.34 28.09
N ALA A 18 -3.32 20.91 28.62
CA ALA A 18 -4.02 19.70 28.13
C ALA A 18 -4.66 19.88 26.73
N CYS A 19 -4.94 21.12 26.29
CA CYS A 19 -5.55 21.41 24.99
C CYS A 19 -4.52 21.67 23.87
N SER A 20 -3.22 21.57 24.13
CA SER A 20 -2.13 21.81 23.17
C SER A 20 -1.33 20.55 22.83
N GLN A 21 -1.87 19.36 23.02
CA GLN A 21 -1.34 18.19 22.31
C GLN A 21 -1.82 18.26 20.88
N LYS A 22 -1.09 19.01 20.04
CA LYS A 22 -1.11 18.81 18.59
C LYS A 22 -0.84 17.33 18.35
N ASN A 23 -1.76 16.64 17.72
CA ASN A 23 -1.59 15.26 17.30
C ASN A 23 -0.22 15.16 16.59
N PRO A 24 0.74 14.36 17.08
CA PRO A 24 2.10 14.33 16.53
C PRO A 24 2.17 13.83 15.08
N ILE A 25 1.04 13.42 14.51
CA ILE A 25 0.88 12.88 13.17
C ILE A 25 0.70 14.00 12.12
N GLN A 26 0.32 15.22 12.49
CA GLN A 26 -0.10 16.29 11.55
C GLN A 26 1.03 17.09 10.88
N ASN A 27 2.30 16.74 11.03
CA ASN A 27 3.43 17.45 10.37
C ASN A 27 4.59 16.49 10.08
N ARG A 28 4.35 15.45 9.29
CA ARG A 28 5.46 14.69 8.70
C ARG A 28 6.00 15.48 7.50
N ALA A 29 7.33 15.66 7.46
CA ALA A 29 8.02 16.09 6.25
C ALA A 29 7.72 15.13 5.08
N SER A 30 8.00 15.55 3.85
CA SER A 30 7.94 14.66 2.69
C SER A 30 8.67 13.34 2.99
N LEU A 31 8.01 12.21 2.69
CA LEU A 31 8.58 10.89 2.89
C LEU A 31 9.79 10.69 1.98
N SER A 32 10.81 10.02 2.49
CA SER A 32 11.96 9.58 1.71
C SER A 32 12.20 8.10 2.03
N CYS A 33 12.04 7.25 1.02
CA CYS A 33 12.22 5.81 1.17
C CYS A 33 13.43 5.35 0.36
N ILE A 34 14.17 4.39 0.93
CA ILE A 34 15.26 3.69 0.24
C ILE A 34 14.70 2.44 -0.46
N ALA A 35 15.26 2.09 -1.59
CA ALA A 35 15.01 0.79 -2.20
C ALA A 35 15.79 -0.29 -1.43
N PRO A 36 15.17 -1.42 -1.08
CA PRO A 36 15.93 -2.61 -0.69
C PRO A 36 16.86 -3.06 -1.82
N ALA A 37 17.92 -3.81 -1.47
CA ALA A 37 18.82 -4.35 -2.48
C ALA A 37 18.06 -5.22 -3.50
N PHE A 38 18.38 -5.08 -4.77
CA PHE A 38 17.82 -5.92 -5.83
C PHE A 38 18.31 -7.36 -5.71
N LEU A 39 17.49 -8.29 -6.17
CA LEU A 39 17.76 -9.71 -6.07
C LEU A 39 18.70 -10.19 -7.18
N GLU A 40 19.59 -11.10 -6.83
CA GLU A 40 20.41 -11.86 -7.75
C GLU A 40 19.94 -13.33 -7.81
N ALA A 41 20.34 -14.05 -8.85
CA ALA A 41 20.02 -15.47 -8.97
C ALA A 41 20.55 -16.25 -7.75
N GLY A 42 19.69 -17.07 -7.15
CA GLY A 42 19.97 -17.81 -5.92
C GLY A 42 19.59 -17.10 -4.64
N ASP A 43 19.16 -15.82 -4.69
CA ASP A 43 18.66 -15.13 -3.51
C ASP A 43 17.36 -15.76 -2.97
N THR A 44 17.14 -15.55 -1.68
CA THR A 44 16.01 -16.18 -0.97
C THR A 44 14.80 -15.27 -0.91
N ILE A 45 13.63 -15.79 -1.29
CA ILE A 45 12.32 -15.16 -1.14
C ILE A 45 11.52 -15.89 -0.06
N ALA A 46 11.07 -15.18 0.97
CA ALA A 46 10.18 -15.73 1.98
C ALA A 46 8.72 -15.67 1.52
N LEU A 47 8.00 -16.77 1.62
CA LEU A 47 6.56 -16.88 1.43
C LEU A 47 5.85 -16.74 2.78
N LEU A 48 5.05 -15.69 2.96
CA LEU A 48 4.33 -15.40 4.19
C LEU A 48 2.82 -15.28 3.95
N SER A 49 2.05 -15.56 5.00
CA SER A 49 0.59 -15.39 5.00
C SER A 49 0.17 -14.37 6.08
N PRO A 50 0.36 -13.05 5.88
CA PRO A 50 0.05 -12.05 6.90
C PRO A 50 -1.45 -11.73 7.00
N SER A 51 -2.29 -12.30 6.13
CA SER A 51 -3.74 -12.08 6.02
C SER A 51 -4.51 -13.39 6.16
N TYR A 52 -5.28 -13.79 5.15
CA TYR A 52 -5.93 -15.10 5.12
C TYR A 52 -4.95 -16.23 4.79
N GLY A 53 -5.28 -17.43 5.28
CA GLY A 53 -4.56 -18.65 4.96
C GLY A 53 -4.73 -19.08 3.50
N MET A 54 -3.77 -19.86 3.02
CA MET A 54 -3.80 -20.51 1.71
C MET A 54 -3.41 -21.99 1.90
N PRO A 55 -4.03 -22.94 1.16
CA PRO A 55 -3.64 -24.35 1.25
C PRO A 55 -2.15 -24.54 1.00
N MET A 56 -1.48 -25.41 1.75
CA MET A 56 -0.04 -25.67 1.63
C MET A 56 0.35 -26.11 0.22
N GLU A 57 -0.48 -26.92 -0.44
CA GLU A 57 -0.27 -27.33 -1.84
C GLU A 57 -0.18 -26.13 -2.81
N SER A 58 -1.02 -25.12 -2.57
CA SER A 58 -0.96 -23.87 -3.36
C SER A 58 0.30 -23.06 -3.05
N ILE A 59 0.75 -23.05 -1.79
CA ILE A 59 2.00 -22.40 -1.38
C ILE A 59 3.20 -23.11 -2.01
N ASP A 60 3.21 -24.44 -2.04
CA ASP A 60 4.24 -25.24 -2.72
C ASP A 60 4.27 -24.96 -4.24
N SER A 61 3.10 -24.76 -4.85
CA SER A 61 2.99 -24.36 -6.25
C SER A 61 3.57 -22.96 -6.49
N ALA A 62 3.28 -21.97 -5.62
CA ALA A 62 3.91 -20.66 -5.68
C ALA A 62 5.43 -20.73 -5.47
N ALA A 63 5.89 -21.57 -4.54
CA ALA A 63 7.30 -21.82 -4.34
C ALA A 63 7.98 -22.45 -5.59
N ALA A 64 7.27 -23.30 -6.33
CA ALA A 64 7.77 -23.85 -7.59
C ALA A 64 7.96 -22.75 -8.66
N VAL A 65 7.06 -21.76 -8.73
CA VAL A 65 7.21 -20.60 -9.61
C VAL A 65 8.46 -19.80 -9.23
N ILE A 66 8.66 -19.50 -7.94
CA ILE A 66 9.84 -18.79 -7.45
C ILE A 66 11.13 -19.53 -7.84
N ARG A 67 11.16 -20.87 -7.68
CA ARG A 67 12.31 -21.68 -8.13
C ARG A 67 12.54 -21.58 -9.63
N SER A 68 11.48 -21.55 -10.44
CA SER A 68 11.58 -21.41 -11.89
C SER A 68 12.17 -20.06 -12.32
N TRP A 69 12.06 -19.03 -11.49
CA TRP A 69 12.70 -17.73 -11.67
C TRP A 69 14.17 -17.70 -11.22
N GLY A 70 14.69 -18.81 -10.66
CA GLY A 70 16.07 -18.92 -10.20
C GLY A 70 16.31 -18.49 -8.76
N PHE A 71 15.24 -18.28 -7.96
CA PHE A 71 15.34 -17.92 -6.55
C PHE A 71 15.10 -19.10 -5.61
N VAL A 72 15.44 -18.96 -4.34
CA VAL A 72 15.27 -19.97 -3.30
C VAL A 72 14.05 -19.59 -2.43
N PRO A 73 12.91 -20.28 -2.56
CA PRO A 73 11.77 -20.01 -1.68
C PRO A 73 11.98 -20.61 -0.30
N VAL A 74 11.62 -19.87 0.74
CA VAL A 74 11.47 -20.36 2.12
C VAL A 74 10.08 -20.00 2.63
N ILE A 75 9.50 -20.87 3.45
CA ILE A 75 8.14 -20.71 3.96
C ILE A 75 8.23 -20.26 5.42
N GLY A 76 7.42 -19.27 5.79
CA GLY A 76 7.35 -18.77 7.17
C GLY A 76 6.95 -19.87 8.16
N PRO A 77 7.52 -19.88 9.38
CA PRO A 77 7.31 -20.94 10.36
C PRO A 77 5.85 -21.20 10.75
N ASN A 78 4.99 -20.16 10.74
CA ASN A 78 3.58 -20.26 11.11
C ASN A 78 2.64 -20.32 9.90
N VAL A 79 3.19 -20.30 8.68
CA VAL A 79 2.41 -20.45 7.44
C VAL A 79 1.73 -21.81 7.44
N GLY A 80 0.41 -21.83 7.22
CA GLY A 80 -0.42 -23.04 7.35
C GLY A 80 -1.23 -23.09 8.63
N ASN A 81 -0.91 -22.26 9.63
CA ASN A 81 -1.75 -22.09 10.81
C ASN A 81 -3.11 -21.49 10.42
N THR A 82 -4.11 -21.74 11.25
CA THR A 82 -5.46 -21.21 11.07
C THR A 82 -5.95 -20.58 12.38
N TYR A 83 -6.70 -19.47 12.26
CA TYR A 83 -7.30 -18.80 13.38
C TYR A 83 -8.65 -18.22 12.98
N ARG A 84 -9.68 -18.43 13.79
CA ARG A 84 -11.05 -17.92 13.57
C ARG A 84 -11.55 -18.11 12.12
N GLY A 85 -11.29 -19.28 11.56
CA GLY A 85 -11.74 -19.68 10.24
C GLY A 85 -10.76 -19.34 9.11
N SER A 86 -10.64 -18.08 8.71
CA SER A 86 -9.92 -17.71 7.49
C SER A 86 -8.51 -17.15 7.71
N TYR A 87 -8.18 -16.63 8.90
CA TYR A 87 -6.86 -16.03 9.17
C TYR A 87 -5.76 -17.09 9.17
N ALA A 88 -4.59 -16.71 8.69
CA ALA A 88 -3.39 -17.53 8.71
C ALA A 88 -2.67 -17.46 10.06
N GLY A 89 -3.31 -17.94 11.12
CA GLY A 89 -2.81 -17.83 12.49
C GLY A 89 -3.23 -16.54 13.20
N THR A 90 -2.83 -16.42 14.47
CA THR A 90 -3.11 -15.23 15.27
C THR A 90 -2.32 -14.01 14.76
N PRO A 91 -2.69 -12.77 15.13
CA PRO A 91 -1.89 -11.59 14.79
C PRO A 91 -0.42 -11.72 15.22
N GLU A 92 -0.16 -12.28 16.41
CA GLU A 92 1.17 -12.49 16.96
C GLU A 92 2.00 -13.49 16.13
N GLU A 93 1.40 -14.59 15.66
CA GLU A 93 2.05 -15.58 14.79
C GLU A 93 2.42 -14.95 13.43
N ARG A 94 1.51 -14.19 12.84
CA ARG A 94 1.75 -13.47 11.57
C ARG A 94 2.85 -12.41 11.68
N VAL A 95 2.86 -11.67 12.80
CA VAL A 95 3.95 -10.71 13.14
C VAL A 95 5.26 -11.45 13.36
N ALA A 96 5.24 -12.61 14.03
CA ALA A 96 6.45 -13.41 14.27
C ALA A 96 7.07 -13.86 12.94
N ASP A 97 6.26 -14.31 11.98
CA ASP A 97 6.72 -14.70 10.64
C ASP A 97 7.31 -13.51 9.88
N LEU A 98 6.64 -12.34 9.92
CA LEU A 98 7.16 -11.14 9.28
C LEU A 98 8.51 -10.72 9.88
N ARG A 99 8.62 -10.68 11.21
CA ARG A 99 9.87 -10.37 11.89
C ARG A 99 10.97 -11.39 11.63
N TRP A 100 10.61 -12.68 11.53
CA TRP A 100 11.54 -13.73 11.17
C TRP A 100 12.12 -13.48 9.77
N ALA A 101 11.27 -13.20 8.79
CA ALA A 101 11.71 -12.93 7.42
C ALA A 101 12.55 -11.64 7.34
N LEU A 102 12.11 -10.56 7.99
CA LEU A 102 12.85 -9.29 8.01
C LEU A 102 14.25 -9.45 8.61
N ARG A 103 14.38 -10.16 9.74
CA ARG A 103 15.65 -10.35 10.43
C ARG A 103 16.58 -11.41 9.84
N ASN A 104 16.06 -12.28 8.98
CA ASN A 104 16.86 -13.32 8.32
C ASN A 104 17.74 -12.68 7.23
N PRO A 105 19.08 -12.68 7.38
CA PRO A 105 19.98 -12.03 6.43
C PRO A 105 19.99 -12.70 5.04
N SER A 106 19.58 -13.96 4.95
CA SER A 106 19.48 -14.68 3.67
C SER A 106 18.26 -14.27 2.86
N VAL A 107 17.18 -13.80 3.52
CA VAL A 107 15.96 -13.36 2.84
C VAL A 107 16.20 -11.99 2.22
N LYS A 108 15.89 -11.82 0.93
CA LYS A 108 15.99 -10.55 0.19
C LYS A 108 14.62 -9.96 -0.14
N ALA A 109 13.62 -10.81 -0.33
CA ALA A 109 12.24 -10.38 -0.56
C ALA A 109 11.25 -11.22 0.25
N ILE A 110 10.11 -10.63 0.54
CA ILE A 110 8.96 -11.23 1.20
C ILE A 110 7.80 -11.18 0.21
N LEU A 111 7.34 -12.34 -0.24
CA LEU A 111 6.17 -12.46 -1.09
C LEU A 111 4.98 -12.92 -0.25
N CYS A 112 3.93 -12.11 -0.18
CA CYS A 112 2.71 -12.48 0.49
C CYS A 112 1.95 -13.54 -0.32
N ASN A 113 1.44 -14.59 0.36
CA ASN A 113 0.74 -15.69 -0.30
C ASN A 113 -0.61 -15.24 -0.86
N ARG A 114 -1.36 -14.43 -0.12
CA ARG A 114 -2.63 -13.81 -0.53
C ARG A 114 -3.02 -12.66 0.38
N GLY A 115 -3.98 -11.85 -0.08
CA GLY A 115 -4.73 -10.92 0.73
C GLY A 115 -5.91 -11.57 1.45
N GLY A 116 -6.96 -10.83 1.65
CA GLY A 116 -8.16 -11.21 2.40
C GLY A 116 -8.50 -10.14 3.42
N TYR A 117 -8.33 -10.44 4.70
CA TYR A 117 -8.50 -9.49 5.78
C TYR A 117 -7.61 -9.84 6.98
N GLY A 118 -7.12 -8.83 7.69
CA GLY A 118 -6.51 -9.02 9.01
C GLY A 118 -5.14 -8.38 9.22
N THR A 119 -4.50 -7.81 8.21
CA THR A 119 -3.22 -7.09 8.40
C THR A 119 -3.38 -5.88 9.32
N ILE A 120 -4.57 -5.28 9.36
CA ILE A 120 -4.90 -4.20 10.30
C ILE A 120 -4.67 -4.58 11.77
N HIS A 121 -4.84 -5.86 12.15
CA HIS A 121 -4.60 -6.33 13.51
C HIS A 121 -3.11 -6.39 13.89
N MET A 122 -2.21 -6.18 12.92
CA MET A 122 -0.76 -6.21 13.14
C MET A 122 -0.20 -4.81 13.44
N ILE A 123 -0.97 -3.74 13.24
CA ILE A 123 -0.49 -2.35 13.27
C ILE A 123 0.08 -1.96 14.65
N ASP A 124 -0.59 -2.35 15.73
CA ASP A 124 -0.15 -2.06 17.10
C ASP A 124 0.95 -3.01 17.61
N LEU A 125 1.19 -4.10 16.87
CA LEU A 125 2.21 -5.09 17.18
C LEU A 125 3.54 -4.82 16.46
N LEU A 126 3.53 -3.97 15.44
CA LEU A 126 4.69 -3.59 14.62
C LEU A 126 5.09 -2.14 14.90
N ALA A 127 6.33 -1.83 14.58
CA ALA A 127 6.87 -0.48 14.68
C ALA A 127 7.79 -0.17 13.49
N PRO A 128 8.03 1.11 13.16
CA PRO A 128 8.87 1.50 12.03
C PRO A 128 10.25 0.82 12.02
N GLN A 129 10.82 0.55 13.21
CA GLN A 129 12.13 -0.09 13.33
C GLN A 129 12.13 -1.57 12.94
N ASP A 130 10.98 -2.23 12.85
CA ASP A 130 10.89 -3.60 12.35
C ASP A 130 11.26 -3.66 10.87
N PHE A 131 10.92 -2.61 10.08
CA PHE A 131 11.20 -2.50 8.66
C PHE A 131 12.51 -1.76 8.38
N SER A 132 12.70 -0.56 8.92
CA SER A 132 13.84 0.32 8.59
C SER A 132 15.21 -0.27 8.95
N ARG A 133 15.29 -1.17 9.94
CA ARG A 133 16.54 -1.84 10.31
C ARG A 133 16.94 -2.97 9.36
N PHE A 134 15.98 -3.52 8.64
CA PHE A 134 16.15 -4.69 7.80
C PHE A 134 15.36 -4.53 6.50
N PRO A 135 15.68 -3.51 5.67
CA PRO A 135 14.91 -3.21 4.48
C PRO A 135 14.91 -4.42 3.53
N LYS A 136 13.72 -4.85 3.12
CA LYS A 136 13.48 -5.94 2.19
C LYS A 136 12.35 -5.58 1.25
N TRP A 137 12.33 -6.13 0.04
CA TRP A 137 11.19 -6.01 -0.83
C TRP A 137 10.01 -6.81 -0.25
N LEU A 138 8.97 -6.14 0.20
CA LEU A 138 7.68 -6.75 0.55
C LEU A 138 6.73 -6.58 -0.64
N VAL A 139 6.15 -7.70 -1.07
CA VAL A 139 5.31 -7.77 -2.28
C VAL A 139 3.92 -8.26 -1.92
N GLY A 140 2.91 -7.49 -2.34
CA GLY A 140 1.50 -7.86 -2.21
C GLY A 140 0.58 -6.70 -2.51
N TYR A 141 -0.73 -6.96 -2.55
CA TYR A 141 -1.79 -6.00 -2.79
C TYR A 141 -3.03 -6.36 -1.97
N SER A 142 -4.16 -5.65 -2.15
CA SER A 142 -5.37 -5.90 -1.37
C SER A 142 -5.14 -5.60 0.12
N ASP A 143 -5.48 -6.50 1.03
CA ASP A 143 -5.25 -6.37 2.48
C ASP A 143 -3.77 -6.09 2.85
N ILE A 144 -2.82 -6.47 1.96
CA ILE A 144 -1.38 -6.20 2.18
C ILE A 144 -1.06 -4.69 2.09
N THR A 145 -1.95 -3.87 1.58
CA THR A 145 -1.83 -2.40 1.58
C THR A 145 -1.44 -1.85 2.95
N THR A 146 -1.98 -2.40 4.06
CA THR A 146 -1.57 -2.00 5.40
C THR A 146 -0.07 -2.18 5.64
N LEU A 147 0.52 -3.27 5.17
CA LEU A 147 1.96 -3.55 5.35
C LEU A 147 2.84 -2.71 4.42
N THR A 148 2.42 -2.48 3.17
CA THR A 148 3.17 -1.60 2.24
C THR A 148 3.18 -0.15 2.73
N GLU A 149 2.08 0.31 3.33
CA GLU A 149 2.02 1.63 3.96
C GLU A 149 2.90 1.71 5.23
N MET A 150 2.95 0.64 6.04
CA MET A 150 3.88 0.54 7.16
C MET A 150 5.34 0.63 6.72
N GLU A 151 5.71 -0.05 5.62
CA GLU A 151 7.07 0.06 5.06
C GLU A 151 7.36 1.46 4.56
N THR A 152 6.45 2.06 3.79
CA THR A 152 6.59 3.44 3.30
C THR A 152 6.77 4.42 4.46
N CYS A 153 5.97 4.31 5.53
CA CYS A 153 6.12 5.12 6.74
C CYS A 153 7.41 4.84 7.52
N SER A 154 8.03 3.70 7.27
CA SER A 154 9.31 3.30 7.85
C SER A 154 10.52 3.71 7.00
N GLY A 155 10.28 4.37 5.87
CA GLY A 155 11.33 4.82 4.94
C GLY A 155 11.85 3.72 4.02
N VAL A 156 11.06 2.69 3.71
CA VAL A 156 11.44 1.57 2.85
C VAL A 156 10.43 1.44 1.70
N MET A 157 10.92 1.18 0.49
CA MET A 157 10.08 0.90 -0.68
C MET A 157 9.58 -0.53 -0.64
N SER A 158 8.34 -0.73 -1.14
CA SER A 158 7.69 -2.02 -1.29
C SER A 158 7.05 -2.15 -2.67
N ILE A 159 6.40 -3.28 -2.96
CA ILE A 159 5.76 -3.50 -4.26
C ILE A 159 4.28 -3.87 -4.05
N HIS A 160 3.37 -3.01 -4.53
CA HIS A 160 2.01 -3.42 -4.85
C HIS A 160 2.09 -4.31 -6.08
N GLY A 161 1.74 -5.59 -5.98
CA GLY A 161 1.88 -6.51 -7.12
C GLY A 161 1.46 -7.93 -6.79
N ALA A 162 1.64 -8.82 -7.78
CA ALA A 162 1.20 -10.21 -7.74
C ALA A 162 1.66 -10.94 -6.47
N MET A 163 0.75 -11.69 -5.87
CA MET A 163 0.98 -12.54 -4.69
C MET A 163 1.11 -14.02 -5.07
N GLY A 164 1.47 -14.88 -4.13
CA GLY A 164 1.57 -16.32 -4.36
C GLY A 164 0.33 -16.90 -5.06
N ARG A 165 -0.89 -16.50 -4.63
CA ARG A 165 -2.15 -16.90 -5.28
C ARG A 165 -2.24 -16.45 -6.75
N SER A 166 -1.72 -15.29 -7.09
CA SER A 166 -1.73 -14.77 -8.46
C SER A 166 -0.73 -15.53 -9.33
N LEU A 167 0.48 -15.78 -8.83
CA LEU A 167 1.54 -16.48 -9.55
C LEU A 167 1.14 -17.86 -10.06
N ILE A 168 0.36 -18.62 -9.28
CA ILE A 168 -0.03 -19.98 -9.67
C ILE A 168 -1.02 -20.03 -10.84
N LYS A 169 -1.77 -18.96 -11.12
CA LYS A 169 -2.75 -18.93 -12.21
C LYS A 169 -2.11 -19.19 -13.59
N HIS A 170 -0.97 -18.54 -13.82
CA HIS A 170 -0.25 -18.59 -15.12
C HIS A 170 1.21 -19.05 -14.94
N ASN A 171 1.52 -19.74 -13.85
CA ASN A 171 2.87 -20.20 -13.51
C ASN A 171 3.91 -19.06 -13.57
N GLY A 172 3.51 -17.84 -13.17
CA GLY A 172 4.36 -16.65 -13.18
C GLY A 172 4.81 -16.20 -14.56
N GLN A 173 4.07 -16.54 -15.63
CA GLN A 173 4.39 -16.21 -17.02
C GLN A 173 3.51 -15.09 -17.58
N ASP A 174 2.52 -14.61 -16.82
CA ASP A 174 1.74 -13.42 -17.18
C ASP A 174 2.59 -12.14 -17.05
N GLU A 175 2.18 -11.10 -17.78
CA GLU A 175 2.92 -9.85 -17.86
C GLU A 175 3.12 -9.20 -16.47
N SER A 176 2.10 -9.22 -15.61
CA SER A 176 2.16 -8.64 -14.27
C SER A 176 3.20 -9.33 -13.39
N SER A 177 3.25 -10.68 -13.44
CA SER A 177 4.22 -11.49 -12.71
C SER A 177 5.65 -11.28 -13.22
N ILE A 178 5.81 -11.17 -14.56
CA ILE A 178 7.10 -10.90 -15.21
C ILE A 178 7.62 -9.52 -14.82
N LEU A 179 6.79 -8.48 -14.93
CA LEU A 179 7.16 -7.11 -14.53
C LEU A 179 7.54 -7.03 -13.04
N MET A 180 6.81 -7.74 -12.16
CA MET A 180 7.13 -7.78 -10.74
C MET A 180 8.50 -8.44 -10.49
N ARG A 181 8.79 -9.58 -11.13
CA ARG A 181 10.11 -10.22 -11.07
C ARG A 181 11.21 -9.29 -11.59
N ASP A 182 10.95 -8.59 -12.67
CA ASP A 182 11.89 -7.68 -13.30
C ASP A 182 12.22 -6.49 -12.37
N ILE A 183 11.21 -5.94 -11.65
CA ILE A 183 11.45 -4.92 -10.61
C ILE A 183 12.34 -5.49 -9.50
N LEU A 184 12.05 -6.69 -9.01
CA LEU A 184 12.86 -7.34 -7.96
C LEU A 184 14.33 -7.50 -8.37
N THR A 185 14.62 -7.61 -9.67
CA THR A 185 15.98 -7.74 -10.23
C THR A 185 16.56 -6.42 -10.76
N GLY A 186 15.91 -5.27 -10.50
CA GLY A 186 16.43 -3.95 -10.81
C GLY A 186 15.98 -3.35 -12.14
N SER A 187 15.11 -4.01 -12.89
CA SER A 187 14.52 -3.45 -14.12
C SER A 187 13.29 -2.61 -13.79
N ILE A 188 13.46 -1.31 -13.68
CA ILE A 188 12.41 -0.38 -13.26
C ILE A 188 11.54 0.01 -14.47
N PRO A 189 10.22 -0.26 -14.46
CA PRO A 189 9.35 0.03 -15.58
C PRO A 189 9.05 1.52 -15.71
N ARG A 190 8.70 1.91 -16.92
CA ARG A 190 7.97 3.15 -17.20
C ARG A 190 6.66 2.77 -17.86
N TYR A 191 5.56 3.13 -17.21
CA TYR A 191 4.24 2.84 -17.76
C TYR A 191 3.74 3.96 -18.66
N THR A 192 3.05 3.56 -19.73
CA THR A 192 2.29 4.46 -20.59
C THR A 192 0.94 3.79 -20.86
N VAL A 193 -0.12 4.49 -20.49
CA VAL A 193 -1.49 4.00 -20.68
C VAL A 193 -2.30 4.98 -21.55
N PRO A 194 -3.26 4.51 -22.34
CA PRO A 194 -4.17 5.37 -23.10
C PRO A 194 -4.91 6.36 -22.20
N ALA A 195 -5.33 7.49 -22.77
CA ALA A 195 -6.17 8.43 -22.05
C ALA A 195 -7.53 7.81 -21.71
N HIS A 196 -7.99 8.07 -20.49
CA HIS A 196 -9.34 7.73 -20.04
C HIS A 196 -10.26 8.98 -20.11
N PRO A 197 -11.57 8.86 -20.43
CA PRO A 197 -12.48 10.02 -20.53
C PRO A 197 -12.58 10.87 -19.26
N GLN A 198 -12.34 10.27 -18.11
CA GLN A 198 -12.38 10.95 -16.80
C GLN A 198 -11.01 11.48 -16.35
N ASN A 199 -9.94 11.38 -17.14
CA ASN A 199 -8.63 11.91 -16.79
C ASN A 199 -8.69 13.43 -16.52
N LEU A 200 -7.93 13.88 -15.52
CA LEU A 200 -7.67 15.29 -15.27
C LEU A 200 -6.22 15.59 -15.69
N PRO A 201 -6.01 16.39 -16.75
CA PRO A 201 -4.66 16.62 -17.27
C PRO A 201 -3.75 17.39 -16.32
N GLY A 202 -2.46 17.14 -16.41
CA GLY A 202 -1.43 17.82 -15.64
C GLY A 202 -0.19 16.97 -15.44
N SER A 203 0.78 17.50 -14.70
CA SER A 203 1.99 16.76 -14.33
C SER A 203 2.37 17.06 -12.89
N ALA A 204 2.73 16.04 -12.14
CA ALA A 204 3.15 16.16 -10.76
C ALA A 204 4.19 15.10 -10.39
N THR A 205 4.97 15.40 -9.36
CA THR A 205 5.95 14.45 -8.79
C THR A 205 5.74 14.35 -7.29
N GLY A 206 5.72 13.13 -6.76
CA GLY A 206 5.51 12.86 -5.33
C GLY A 206 5.88 11.43 -4.97
N VAL A 207 5.87 11.11 -3.70
CA VAL A 207 6.04 9.73 -3.22
C VAL A 207 4.76 8.95 -3.46
N LEU A 208 4.86 7.76 -4.04
CA LEU A 208 3.70 6.91 -4.30
C LEU A 208 3.24 6.22 -3.03
N VAL A 209 1.99 6.44 -2.66
CA VAL A 209 1.35 5.89 -1.45
C VAL A 209 -0.06 5.39 -1.77
N GLY A 210 -0.66 4.61 -0.87
CA GLY A 210 -2.02 4.10 -1.03
C GLY A 210 -2.08 2.63 -1.45
N GLY A 211 -3.15 2.24 -2.12
CA GLY A 211 -3.46 0.86 -2.53
C GLY A 211 -4.96 0.60 -2.51
N ASN A 212 -5.40 -0.53 -1.95
CA ASN A 212 -6.81 -0.82 -1.79
C ASN A 212 -7.48 0.17 -0.84
N LEU A 213 -8.53 0.84 -1.32
CA LEU A 213 -9.15 1.99 -0.65
C LEU A 213 -9.80 1.60 0.69
N CYS A 214 -10.47 0.45 0.74
CA CYS A 214 -11.11 -0.07 1.95
C CYS A 214 -10.08 -0.45 3.02
N THR A 215 -8.93 -0.97 2.61
CA THR A 215 -7.82 -1.32 3.50
C THR A 215 -7.02 -0.08 3.94
N PHE A 216 -6.85 0.89 3.05
CA PHE A 216 -6.10 2.11 3.30
C PHE A 216 -6.83 3.08 4.24
N SER A 217 -8.13 3.26 4.06
CA SER A 217 -8.90 4.27 4.82
C SER A 217 -8.85 4.08 6.35
N PRO A 218 -8.91 2.86 6.92
CA PRO A 218 -8.87 2.65 8.36
C PRO A 218 -7.52 2.99 9.02
N ILE A 219 -6.43 3.08 8.26
CA ILE A 219 -5.11 3.39 8.84
C ILE A 219 -4.82 4.90 8.88
N LEU A 220 -5.70 5.73 8.35
CA LEU A 220 -5.57 7.18 8.44
C LEU A 220 -5.44 7.64 9.90
N GLY A 221 -4.51 8.55 10.15
CA GLY A 221 -4.22 9.06 11.48
C GLY A 221 -3.43 8.10 12.38
N THR A 222 -3.07 6.92 11.93
CA THR A 222 -2.14 6.01 12.62
C THR A 222 -0.69 6.28 12.23
N TRP A 223 0.25 5.54 12.81
CA TRP A 223 1.66 5.65 12.43
C TRP A 223 1.95 5.14 11.00
N ALA A 224 1.05 4.32 10.44
CA ALA A 224 1.12 3.77 9.08
C ALA A 224 0.42 4.66 8.03
N ASP A 225 -0.06 5.83 8.40
CA ASP A 225 -0.66 6.79 7.48
C ASP A 225 0.42 7.53 6.69
N ALA A 226 0.71 7.06 5.49
CA ALA A 226 1.69 7.70 4.61
C ALA A 226 1.19 9.04 4.04
N THR A 227 -0.13 9.28 4.01
CA THR A 227 -0.70 10.57 3.57
C THR A 227 -0.58 11.68 4.62
N ALA A 228 -0.12 11.36 5.83
CA ALA A 228 0.23 12.38 6.83
C ALA A 228 1.45 13.22 6.42
N GLY A 229 2.25 12.77 5.43
CA GLY A 229 3.32 13.52 4.80
C GLY A 229 2.82 14.51 3.75
N GLU A 230 3.77 15.24 3.15
CA GLU A 230 3.52 16.16 2.02
C GLU A 230 4.10 15.59 0.72
N ASP A 231 3.66 16.13 -0.42
CA ASP A 231 4.20 15.82 -1.75
C ASP A 231 4.11 14.34 -2.13
N PHE A 232 2.93 13.75 -2.07
CA PHE A 232 2.69 12.36 -2.48
C PHE A 232 1.75 12.28 -3.70
N ILE A 233 1.85 11.16 -4.44
CA ILE A 233 0.89 10.70 -5.44
C ILE A 233 0.09 9.57 -4.80
N LEU A 234 -1.24 9.69 -4.79
CA LEU A 234 -2.12 8.69 -4.19
C LEU A 234 -2.56 7.68 -5.24
N PHE A 235 -2.27 6.41 -5.01
CA PHE A 235 -2.83 5.29 -5.78
C PHE A 235 -4.05 4.72 -5.03
N MET A 236 -5.13 4.49 -5.75
CA MET A 236 -6.35 3.87 -5.20
C MET A 236 -6.92 2.85 -6.18
N GLU A 237 -7.30 1.70 -5.68
CA GLU A 237 -8.05 0.64 -6.37
C GLU A 237 -9.06 0.02 -5.40
N GLU A 238 -10.08 -0.71 -5.89
CA GLU A 238 -11.05 -1.38 -5.03
C GLU A 238 -11.68 -2.60 -5.72
N VAL A 239 -12.27 -3.51 -4.94
CA VAL A 239 -12.95 -4.70 -5.44
C VAL A 239 -14.21 -5.01 -4.64
N GLU A 240 -15.28 -5.45 -5.35
CA GLU A 240 -16.54 -5.95 -4.76
C GLU A 240 -17.22 -4.96 -3.80
N GLU A 241 -17.04 -3.65 -4.02
CA GLU A 241 -17.68 -2.59 -3.24
C GLU A 241 -18.79 -1.88 -4.04
N ASN A 242 -19.77 -1.34 -3.35
CA ASN A 242 -20.76 -0.47 -3.99
C ASN A 242 -20.31 1.00 -3.98
N MET A 243 -20.79 1.80 -4.95
CA MET A 243 -20.43 3.21 -5.08
C MET A 243 -20.69 4.03 -3.81
N SER A 244 -21.77 3.75 -3.08
CA SER A 244 -22.07 4.52 -1.87
C SER A 244 -21.08 4.24 -0.73
N HIS A 245 -20.44 3.07 -0.72
CA HIS A 245 -19.34 2.80 0.20
C HIS A 245 -18.06 3.49 -0.26
N ILE A 246 -17.74 3.40 -1.55
CA ILE A 246 -16.60 4.12 -2.16
C ILE A 246 -16.73 5.64 -1.93
N ASP A 247 -17.92 6.20 -2.11
CA ASP A 247 -18.22 7.60 -1.81
C ASP A 247 -17.93 7.94 -0.34
N ARG A 248 -18.33 7.08 0.59
CA ARG A 248 -18.05 7.25 2.02
C ARG A 248 -16.56 7.22 2.32
N LEU A 249 -15.81 6.30 1.71
CA LEU A 249 -14.37 6.19 1.85
C LEU A 249 -13.68 7.43 1.27
N MET A 250 -14.11 7.90 0.09
CA MET A 250 -13.61 9.13 -0.52
C MET A 250 -13.85 10.34 0.39
N ASN A 251 -15.05 10.48 0.96
CA ASN A 251 -15.36 11.53 1.92
C ASN A 251 -14.52 11.42 3.20
N THR A 252 -14.15 10.20 3.63
CA THR A 252 -13.21 10.00 4.73
C THR A 252 -11.84 10.60 4.40
N LEU A 253 -11.31 10.39 3.20
CA LEU A 253 -10.05 11.01 2.75
C LEU A 253 -10.15 12.54 2.70
N ILE A 254 -11.25 13.07 2.16
CA ILE A 254 -11.52 14.52 2.07
C ILE A 254 -11.54 15.16 3.46
N LEU A 255 -12.31 14.60 4.37
CA LEU A 255 -12.47 15.12 5.75
C LEU A 255 -11.16 15.05 6.55
N ASN A 256 -10.27 14.11 6.25
CA ASN A 256 -8.92 14.04 6.81
C ASN A 256 -7.91 14.95 6.08
N GLY A 257 -8.35 15.70 5.08
CA GLY A 257 -7.53 16.68 4.36
C GLY A 257 -6.42 16.04 3.51
N VAL A 258 -6.59 14.79 3.08
CA VAL A 258 -5.61 14.04 2.29
C VAL A 258 -5.28 14.79 1.00
N PHE A 259 -6.29 15.24 0.27
CA PHE A 259 -6.11 15.90 -1.03
C PHE A 259 -5.52 17.32 -0.93
N ASN A 260 -5.48 17.94 0.24
CA ASN A 260 -4.81 19.22 0.43
C ASN A 260 -3.27 19.11 0.33
N ARG A 261 -2.72 17.91 0.50
CA ARG A 261 -1.29 17.60 0.44
C ARG A 261 -0.91 16.73 -0.77
N CYS A 262 -1.92 16.10 -1.37
CA CYS A 262 -1.77 15.24 -2.55
C CYS A 262 -1.36 16.06 -3.77
N LYS A 263 -0.43 15.55 -4.58
CA LYS A 263 0.04 16.21 -5.82
C LYS A 263 -0.58 15.62 -7.09
N GLY A 264 -1.13 14.42 -7.02
CA GLY A 264 -1.79 13.75 -8.13
C GLY A 264 -2.36 12.40 -7.69
N VAL A 265 -3.25 11.85 -8.50
CA VAL A 265 -3.94 10.60 -8.20
C VAL A 265 -3.80 9.62 -9.36
N ILE A 266 -3.56 8.36 -9.03
CA ILE A 266 -3.66 7.22 -9.94
C ILE A 266 -4.85 6.39 -9.47
N LEU A 267 -5.91 6.37 -10.26
CA LEU A 267 -7.05 5.47 -10.07
C LEU A 267 -6.75 4.18 -10.85
N GLY A 268 -6.60 3.10 -10.13
CA GLY A 268 -6.46 1.76 -10.66
C GLY A 268 -7.79 1.18 -11.11
N GLN A 269 -7.97 -0.11 -10.91
CA GLN A 269 -9.19 -0.83 -11.24
C GLN A 269 -10.19 -0.77 -10.07
N PHE A 270 -11.46 -0.63 -10.40
CA PHE A 270 -12.59 -0.75 -9.47
C PHE A 270 -13.42 -1.95 -9.90
N THR A 271 -12.87 -3.13 -9.60
CA THR A 271 -13.34 -4.43 -10.10
C THR A 271 -14.63 -4.83 -9.39
N ASP A 272 -15.65 -5.25 -10.17
CA ASP A 272 -16.95 -5.71 -9.65
C ASP A 272 -17.62 -4.73 -8.65
N CYS A 273 -17.36 -3.42 -8.82
CA CYS A 273 -17.96 -2.38 -8.00
C CYS A 273 -19.37 -2.03 -8.50
N GLU A 274 -20.38 -2.21 -7.62
CA GLU A 274 -21.79 -2.00 -8.01
C GLU A 274 -22.15 -0.52 -8.09
N ALA A 275 -22.75 -0.11 -9.22
CA ALA A 275 -23.32 1.21 -9.42
C ALA A 275 -24.68 1.34 -8.69
N ASN A 276 -24.70 1.97 -7.53
CA ASN A 276 -25.89 2.25 -6.75
C ASN A 276 -26.12 3.76 -6.49
N LEU A 277 -25.41 4.62 -7.23
CA LEU A 277 -25.56 6.06 -7.26
C LEU A 277 -25.75 6.53 -8.71
N GLU A 278 -26.15 7.80 -8.91
CA GLU A 278 -26.39 8.40 -10.23
C GLU A 278 -25.08 8.78 -10.97
N TYR A 279 -24.11 7.87 -11.04
CA TYR A 279 -22.86 8.01 -11.80
C TYR A 279 -22.73 6.83 -12.77
N GLU A 280 -22.12 7.08 -13.91
CA GLU A 280 -21.89 6.06 -14.95
C GLU A 280 -20.75 5.09 -14.56
N SER A 281 -19.78 5.57 -13.77
CA SER A 281 -18.66 4.77 -13.28
C SER A 281 -18.11 5.31 -11.95
N VAL A 282 -17.30 4.50 -11.28
CA VAL A 282 -16.59 4.90 -10.05
C VAL A 282 -15.61 6.04 -10.34
N GLU A 283 -14.92 6.01 -11.47
CA GLU A 283 -14.00 7.06 -11.88
C GLU A 283 -14.73 8.40 -12.04
N GLN A 284 -15.95 8.41 -12.59
CA GLN A 284 -16.77 9.61 -12.70
C GLN A 284 -17.12 10.16 -11.31
N LEU A 285 -17.52 9.30 -10.37
CA LEU A 285 -17.77 9.68 -8.98
C LEU A 285 -16.52 10.31 -8.35
N LEU A 286 -15.38 9.63 -8.40
CA LEU A 286 -14.14 10.09 -7.75
C LEU A 286 -13.62 11.38 -8.40
N CYS A 287 -13.64 11.48 -9.72
CA CYS A 287 -13.21 12.70 -10.43
C CYS A 287 -14.14 13.89 -10.20
N SER A 288 -15.42 13.65 -9.86
CA SER A 288 -16.33 14.73 -9.48
C SER A 288 -15.86 15.51 -8.24
N TYR A 289 -15.15 14.84 -7.31
CA TYR A 289 -14.50 15.45 -6.15
C TYR A 289 -13.11 16.00 -6.49
N LEU A 290 -12.31 15.22 -7.23
CA LEU A 290 -10.89 15.53 -7.46
C LEU A 290 -10.65 16.74 -8.35
N LYS A 291 -11.58 17.08 -9.24
CA LYS A 291 -11.48 18.23 -10.17
C LYS A 291 -11.25 19.57 -9.46
N ASP A 292 -11.76 19.71 -8.23
CA ASP A 292 -11.69 20.98 -7.48
C ASP A 292 -10.32 21.20 -6.80
N TYR A 293 -9.46 20.16 -6.77
CA TYR A 293 -8.11 20.25 -6.21
C TYR A 293 -7.04 20.67 -7.22
N GLY A 294 -7.35 20.67 -8.54
CA GLY A 294 -6.42 21.11 -9.59
C GLY A 294 -5.17 20.24 -9.73
N ILE A 295 -5.27 18.95 -9.38
CA ILE A 295 -4.19 17.96 -9.47
C ILE A 295 -4.43 17.01 -10.65
N PRO A 296 -3.37 16.46 -11.28
CA PRO A 296 -3.52 15.45 -12.32
C PRO A 296 -4.14 14.16 -11.77
N VAL A 297 -5.07 13.57 -12.53
CA VAL A 297 -5.70 12.27 -12.23
C VAL A 297 -5.61 11.37 -13.43
N CYS A 298 -4.93 10.23 -13.27
CA CYS A 298 -4.91 9.14 -14.25
C CYS A 298 -5.95 8.10 -13.83
N CYS A 299 -6.95 7.84 -14.68
CA CYS A 299 -7.98 6.83 -14.45
C CYS A 299 -7.70 5.56 -15.24
N GLY A 300 -8.16 4.42 -14.73
CA GLY A 300 -8.09 3.13 -15.42
C GLY A 300 -6.66 2.59 -15.56
N PHE A 301 -5.76 2.93 -14.63
CA PHE A 301 -4.44 2.30 -14.60
C PHE A 301 -4.59 0.79 -14.31
N PRO A 302 -3.94 -0.11 -15.08
CA PRO A 302 -4.15 -1.55 -14.97
C PRO A 302 -3.44 -2.15 -13.73
N ALA A 303 -3.86 -1.72 -12.55
CA ALA A 303 -3.45 -2.27 -11.26
C ALA A 303 -4.65 -2.36 -10.32
N GLY A 304 -4.80 -3.49 -9.65
CA GLY A 304 -5.92 -3.81 -8.77
C GLY A 304 -6.25 -5.30 -8.75
N HIS A 305 -7.54 -5.63 -8.86
CA HIS A 305 -8.03 -7.00 -8.69
C HIS A 305 -8.44 -7.70 -10.00
N ASP A 306 -8.31 -7.05 -11.15
CA ASP A 306 -8.52 -7.69 -12.45
C ASP A 306 -7.38 -8.66 -12.79
N GLU A 307 -7.48 -9.31 -13.94
CA GLU A 307 -6.47 -10.27 -14.40
C GLU A 307 -5.09 -9.62 -14.60
N VAL A 308 -5.06 -8.40 -15.13
CA VAL A 308 -3.84 -7.59 -15.24
C VAL A 308 -3.70 -6.73 -13.99
N ASN A 309 -2.58 -6.88 -13.29
CA ASN A 309 -2.25 -6.11 -12.10
C ASN A 309 -0.79 -5.66 -12.18
N TYR A 310 -0.54 -4.56 -12.89
CA TYR A 310 0.81 -4.03 -13.06
C TYR A 310 1.42 -3.60 -11.73
N PRO A 311 2.64 -4.06 -11.43
CA PRO A 311 3.27 -3.76 -10.16
C PRO A 311 3.62 -2.28 -10.03
N LEU A 312 3.39 -1.72 -8.85
CA LEU A 312 3.75 -0.35 -8.50
C LEU A 312 4.77 -0.36 -7.37
N ILE A 313 5.81 0.48 -7.47
CA ILE A 313 6.85 0.60 -6.44
C ILE A 313 6.39 1.65 -5.42
N MET A 314 5.77 1.18 -4.34
CA MET A 314 5.26 2.02 -3.26
C MET A 314 6.42 2.64 -2.47
N GLY A 315 6.24 3.86 -2.01
CA GLY A 315 7.31 4.62 -1.34
C GLY A 315 8.34 5.24 -2.31
N SER A 316 8.35 4.86 -3.59
CA SER A 316 9.22 5.49 -4.57
C SER A 316 8.74 6.88 -4.97
N ARG A 317 9.65 7.75 -5.40
CA ARG A 317 9.28 9.03 -6.00
C ARG A 317 8.81 8.81 -7.44
N VAL A 318 7.60 9.26 -7.75
CA VAL A 318 6.94 9.03 -9.04
C VAL A 318 6.68 10.37 -9.73
N THR A 319 6.91 10.43 -11.04
CA THR A 319 6.39 11.49 -11.90
C THR A 319 5.19 10.95 -12.68
N LEU A 320 4.02 11.52 -12.39
CA LEU A 320 2.77 11.30 -13.11
C LEU A 320 2.56 12.42 -14.12
N THR A 321 2.36 12.08 -15.40
CA THR A 321 1.97 13.05 -16.44
C THR A 321 0.73 12.53 -17.14
N VAL A 322 -0.32 13.34 -17.16
CA VAL A 322 -1.62 13.03 -17.75
C VAL A 322 -1.88 14.05 -18.87
N THR A 323 -2.12 13.54 -20.06
CA THR A 323 -2.45 14.35 -21.26
C THR A 323 -3.79 13.88 -21.85
N ASP A 324 -4.26 14.57 -22.86
CA ASP A 324 -5.50 14.22 -23.58
C ASP A 324 -5.37 12.91 -24.39
N THR A 325 -4.15 12.39 -24.59
CA THR A 325 -3.92 11.18 -25.42
C THR A 325 -3.37 10.00 -24.63
N LEU A 326 -2.60 10.27 -23.58
CA LEU A 326 -1.96 9.21 -22.77
C LEU A 326 -1.60 9.71 -21.38
N SER A 327 -1.41 8.78 -20.48
CA SER A 327 -0.82 9.02 -19.16
C SER A 327 0.50 8.24 -19.01
N THR A 328 1.50 8.84 -18.36
CA THR A 328 2.79 8.18 -18.09
C THR A 328 3.10 8.20 -16.61
N ILE A 329 3.67 7.10 -16.12
CA ILE A 329 4.14 6.93 -14.74
C ILE A 329 5.60 6.49 -14.81
N SER A 330 6.49 7.27 -14.19
CA SER A 330 7.93 6.99 -14.12
C SER A 330 8.39 6.95 -12.68
N PHE A 331 9.12 5.91 -12.30
CA PHE A 331 9.63 5.72 -10.95
C PHE A 331 11.06 6.21 -10.84
N GLN A 332 11.40 6.83 -9.71
CA GLN A 332 12.77 7.15 -9.32
C GLN A 332 13.12 6.24 -8.14
N VAL A 333 13.97 5.27 -8.40
CA VAL A 333 14.46 4.30 -7.42
C VAL A 333 15.94 4.57 -7.22
N SER A 334 16.29 5.05 -6.03
CA SER A 334 17.70 5.25 -5.61
C SER A 334 18.02 4.21 -4.54
N GLU A 335 19.15 3.55 -4.69
CA GLU A 335 19.73 2.68 -3.65
C GLU A 335 20.15 3.49 -2.42
#